data_2a509f96a1bc46594d0ae7187952bc1b
#
_entry.id   2a509f96a1bc46594d0ae7187952bc1b
#
_cell.length_a   1.000
_cell.length_b   1.000
_cell.length_c   1.000
_cell.angle_alpha   90.00
_cell.angle_beta   90.00
_cell.angle_gamma   90.00
#
_symmetry.space_group_name_H-M   'P 1'
#
loop_
_entity.id
_entity.type
_entity.pdbx_description
1 polymer ?
#
loop_
_entity_poly.entity_id
_entity_poly.type
_entity_poly.pdbx_seq_one_letter_code
_entity_poly.pdbx_strand_id
1 'polypeptide(L)'
;VKEIKEQQFDGMISFFSNTHNGKLAWKSGIPYRLAPATKWVQILYNHRLTQRRSRSEKSEAEYNQDLARAFLKKHNMPIVEPKPPYLSLPESAVKNQRVFLQEQLGISADKKWVFVHSGTGGSATSLSLSQYAQLIQGLLSEFDCQIILTAGPGESEKAHELAAKIDSPNVVVYDKNKGLVDFAHSLACADLFI
;
A
#
# COMPACT_ATOMS: atom_id res chain seq x y z
N VAL A 1 -3.11 -23.92 9.94
CA VAL A 1 -3.12 -24.16 11.41
C VAL A 1 -1.99 -25.07 11.82
N LYS A 2 -1.80 -26.20 11.14
CA LYS A 2 -0.73 -27.18 11.49
C LYS A 2 0.64 -26.51 11.47
N GLU A 3 1.04 -25.89 10.38
CA GLU A 3 2.31 -25.17 10.21
C GLU A 3 2.55 -24.11 11.30
N ILE A 4 1.51 -23.34 11.68
CA ILE A 4 1.63 -22.32 12.72
C ILE A 4 1.85 -22.95 14.09
N LYS A 5 1.19 -24.08 14.38
CA LYS A 5 1.41 -24.83 15.62
C LYS A 5 2.84 -25.38 15.73
N GLU A 6 3.38 -25.86 14.63
CA GLU A 6 4.74 -26.41 14.55
C GLU A 6 5.81 -25.34 14.86
N GLN A 7 5.52 -24.07 14.59
CA GLN A 7 6.41 -22.94 14.89
C GLN A 7 6.41 -22.53 16.38
N GLN A 8 5.46 -22.99 17.19
CA GLN A 8 5.35 -22.71 18.63
C GLN A 8 5.44 -21.22 18.99
N PHE A 9 4.74 -20.35 18.23
CA PHE A 9 4.73 -18.91 18.49
C PHE A 9 4.15 -18.59 19.87
N ASP A 10 4.83 -17.72 20.63
CA ASP A 10 4.37 -17.22 21.94
C ASP A 10 3.30 -16.13 21.80
N GLY A 11 3.32 -15.38 20.69
CA GLY A 11 2.41 -14.27 20.48
C GLY A 11 2.05 -14.04 19.02
N MET A 12 0.88 -13.44 18.83
CA MET A 12 0.39 -12.97 17.51
C MET A 12 -0.24 -11.60 17.67
N ILE A 13 0.13 -10.69 16.78
CA ILE A 13 -0.56 -9.40 16.61
C ILE A 13 -1.29 -9.42 15.26
N SER A 14 -2.60 -9.23 15.30
CA SER A 14 -3.42 -9.12 14.08
C SER A 14 -3.73 -7.64 13.83
N PHE A 15 -3.12 -7.06 12.84
CA PHE A 15 -3.36 -5.67 12.43
C PHE A 15 -4.73 -5.52 11.73
N PHE A 16 -5.20 -6.59 11.11
CA PHE A 16 -6.52 -6.65 10.48
C PHE A 16 -7.34 -7.81 11.05
N SER A 17 -8.35 -7.47 11.85
CA SER A 17 -9.22 -8.43 12.53
C SER A 17 -10.38 -8.85 11.63
N ASN A 18 -10.32 -10.07 11.09
CA ASN A 18 -11.38 -10.74 10.36
C ASN A 18 -11.63 -12.14 10.93
N THR A 19 -12.72 -12.77 10.49
CA THR A 19 -13.12 -14.11 10.96
C THR A 19 -12.04 -15.17 10.68
N HIS A 20 -11.37 -15.10 9.54
CA HIS A 20 -10.32 -16.05 9.16
C HIS A 20 -9.13 -15.95 10.13
N ASN A 21 -8.59 -14.74 10.29
CA ASN A 21 -7.44 -14.48 11.16
C ASN A 21 -7.74 -14.82 12.63
N GLY A 22 -8.95 -14.46 13.10
CA GLY A 22 -9.36 -14.78 14.46
C GLY A 22 -9.46 -16.30 14.71
N LYS A 23 -10.08 -17.04 13.79
CA LYS A 23 -10.14 -18.51 13.89
C LYS A 23 -8.76 -19.15 13.80
N LEU A 24 -7.89 -18.62 12.93
CA LEU A 24 -6.52 -19.09 12.79
C LEU A 24 -5.75 -18.92 14.10
N ALA A 25 -5.77 -17.72 14.68
CA ALA A 25 -5.12 -17.40 15.94
C ALA A 25 -5.61 -18.29 17.08
N TRP A 26 -6.94 -18.45 17.22
CA TRP A 26 -7.53 -19.27 18.28
C TRP A 26 -7.22 -20.76 18.12
N LYS A 27 -7.41 -21.31 16.92
CA LYS A 27 -7.15 -22.74 16.63
C LYS A 27 -5.67 -23.12 16.71
N SER A 28 -4.77 -22.16 16.49
CA SER A 28 -3.32 -22.39 16.60
C SER A 28 -2.84 -22.54 18.05
N GLY A 29 -3.68 -22.14 19.03
CA GLY A 29 -3.31 -22.25 20.43
C GLY A 29 -2.26 -21.23 20.90
N ILE A 30 -2.01 -20.18 20.11
CA ILE A 30 -1.04 -19.14 20.47
C ILE A 30 -1.49 -18.46 21.78
N PRO A 31 -0.63 -18.43 22.82
CA PRO A 31 -1.04 -17.95 24.14
C PRO A 31 -1.37 -16.46 24.19
N TYR A 32 -0.61 -15.61 23.51
CA TYR A 32 -0.87 -14.17 23.42
C TYR A 32 -1.43 -13.80 22.05
N ARG A 33 -2.64 -13.28 22.00
CA ARG A 33 -3.31 -12.93 20.74
C ARG A 33 -3.90 -11.53 20.84
N LEU A 34 -3.22 -10.55 20.23
CA LEU A 34 -3.62 -9.12 20.22
C LEU A 34 -4.29 -8.72 18.90
N ALA A 35 -5.38 -7.99 18.98
CA ALA A 35 -6.05 -7.41 17.83
C ALA A 35 -6.83 -6.13 18.19
N PRO A 36 -7.29 -5.35 17.19
CA PRO A 36 -8.28 -4.31 17.41
C PRO A 36 -9.57 -4.87 18.00
N ALA A 37 -10.13 -4.17 19.00
CA ALA A 37 -11.43 -4.49 19.59
C ALA A 37 -12.56 -4.07 18.65
N THR A 38 -12.74 -4.79 17.54
CA THR A 38 -13.75 -4.50 16.52
C THR A 38 -14.53 -5.76 16.15
N LYS A 39 -15.83 -5.60 15.87
CA LYS A 39 -16.71 -6.68 15.44
C LYS A 39 -16.76 -7.85 16.45
N TRP A 40 -17.61 -8.84 16.20
CA TRP A 40 -17.75 -10.00 17.06
C TRP A 40 -16.49 -10.88 17.13
N VAL A 41 -15.68 -10.89 16.08
CA VAL A 41 -14.45 -11.72 15.98
C VAL A 41 -13.42 -11.41 17.07
N GLN A 42 -13.50 -10.25 17.72
CA GLN A 42 -12.63 -9.87 18.82
C GLN A 42 -12.63 -10.87 20.00
N ILE A 43 -13.69 -11.69 20.16
CA ILE A 43 -13.76 -12.70 21.21
C ILE A 43 -12.70 -13.82 21.06
N LEU A 44 -12.18 -14.02 19.85
CA LEU A 44 -11.15 -15.00 19.54
C LEU A 44 -9.74 -14.54 19.93
N TYR A 45 -9.60 -13.28 20.33
CA TYR A 45 -8.36 -12.68 20.82
C TYR A 45 -8.46 -12.45 22.32
N ASN A 46 -7.40 -12.77 23.06
CA ASN A 46 -7.38 -12.58 24.51
C ASN A 46 -6.79 -11.23 24.96
N HIS A 47 -6.13 -10.52 24.05
CA HIS A 47 -5.71 -9.14 24.23
C HIS A 47 -6.35 -8.26 23.12
N ARG A 48 -6.89 -7.12 23.52
CA ARG A 48 -7.67 -6.28 22.62
C ARG A 48 -7.38 -4.81 22.88
N LEU A 49 -7.20 -4.05 21.78
CA LEU A 49 -7.04 -2.60 21.85
C LEU A 49 -8.24 -1.92 21.19
N THR A 50 -8.94 -1.07 21.95
CA THR A 50 -10.04 -0.29 21.38
C THR A 50 -9.48 0.79 20.47
N GLN A 51 -9.83 0.68 19.18
CA GLN A 51 -9.44 1.64 18.13
C GLN A 51 -10.71 2.08 17.39
N ARG A 52 -10.97 3.38 17.35
CA ARG A 52 -12.15 3.93 16.67
C ARG A 52 -11.84 4.26 15.22
N ARG A 53 -11.36 3.26 14.44
CA ARG A 53 -10.93 3.42 13.05
C ARG A 53 -12.00 4.04 12.14
N SER A 54 -13.28 3.78 12.40
CA SER A 54 -14.39 4.40 11.65
C SER A 54 -14.51 5.92 11.80
N ARG A 55 -13.80 6.51 12.76
CA ARG A 55 -13.73 7.97 12.95
C ARG A 55 -12.60 8.63 12.17
N SER A 56 -11.69 7.82 11.61
CA SER A 56 -10.52 8.31 10.85
C SER A 56 -9.69 9.37 11.61
N GLU A 57 -9.60 9.23 12.94
CA GLU A 57 -8.84 10.17 13.81
C GLU A 57 -7.32 10.00 13.62
N LYS A 58 -6.89 8.85 13.13
CA LYS A 58 -5.50 8.49 12.86
C LYS A 58 -5.37 7.81 11.50
N SER A 59 -4.19 7.84 10.91
CA SER A 59 -3.87 7.00 9.76
C SER A 59 -3.85 5.51 10.13
N GLU A 60 -4.00 4.62 9.15
CA GLU A 60 -3.89 3.17 9.37
C GLU A 60 -2.52 2.77 9.92
N ALA A 61 -1.45 3.47 9.50
CA ALA A 61 -0.11 3.25 10.04
C ALA A 61 -0.06 3.53 11.55
N GLU A 62 -0.63 4.65 12.01
CA GLU A 62 -0.68 5.00 13.43
C GLU A 62 -1.51 4.02 14.26
N TYR A 63 -2.66 3.58 13.74
CA TYR A 63 -3.45 2.53 14.39
C TYR A 63 -2.68 1.21 14.51
N ASN A 64 -1.89 0.85 13.50
CA ASN A 64 -1.06 -0.35 13.54
C ASN A 64 0.10 -0.19 14.53
N GLN A 65 0.74 0.97 14.59
CA GLN A 65 1.76 1.29 15.60
C GLN A 65 1.20 1.21 17.03
N ASP A 66 -0.04 1.65 17.26
CA ASP A 66 -0.67 1.54 18.57
C ASP A 66 -0.80 0.09 19.05
N LEU A 67 -1.06 -0.87 18.15
CA LEU A 67 -1.04 -2.29 18.49
C LEU A 67 0.35 -2.77 18.88
N ALA A 68 1.38 -2.37 18.11
CA ALA A 68 2.76 -2.69 18.45
C ALA A 68 3.17 -2.08 19.79
N ARG A 69 2.85 -0.82 20.04
CA ARG A 69 3.10 -0.14 21.34
C ARG A 69 2.40 -0.85 22.50
N ALA A 70 1.15 -1.27 22.31
CA ALA A 70 0.40 -2.00 23.35
C ALA A 70 1.06 -3.34 23.68
N PHE A 71 1.59 -4.05 22.67
CA PHE A 71 2.35 -5.27 22.87
C PHE A 71 3.66 -5.00 23.63
N LEU A 72 4.47 -4.06 23.16
CA LEU A 72 5.76 -3.71 23.77
C LEU A 72 5.58 -3.26 25.24
N LYS A 73 4.59 -2.41 25.50
CA LYS A 73 4.26 -1.96 26.85
C LYS A 73 3.85 -3.12 27.76
N LYS A 74 3.04 -4.06 27.27
CA LYS A 74 2.60 -5.23 28.05
C LYS A 74 3.76 -6.12 28.47
N HIS A 75 4.80 -6.19 27.65
CA HIS A 75 5.98 -7.03 27.91
C HIS A 75 7.18 -6.24 28.47
N ASN A 76 6.96 -4.99 28.93
CA ASN A 76 8.02 -4.11 29.47
C ASN A 76 9.21 -3.94 28.51
N MET A 77 8.94 -3.94 27.21
CA MET A 77 9.96 -3.74 26.17
C MET A 77 10.05 -2.24 25.83
N PRO A 78 11.24 -1.74 25.45
CA PRO A 78 11.41 -0.36 25.07
C PRO A 78 10.63 -0.05 23.78
N ILE A 79 9.96 1.10 23.76
CA ILE A 79 9.25 1.61 22.58
C ILE A 79 10.20 2.53 21.82
N VAL A 80 10.56 2.12 20.61
CA VAL A 80 11.31 2.96 19.67
C VAL A 80 10.35 3.39 18.58
N GLU A 81 10.11 4.70 18.48
CA GLU A 81 9.21 5.24 17.44
C GLU A 81 9.91 5.21 16.08
N PRO A 82 9.26 4.65 15.05
CA PRO A 82 9.81 4.64 13.71
C PRO A 82 9.87 6.07 13.15
N LYS A 83 10.95 6.39 12.45
CA LYS A 83 11.16 7.68 11.79
C LYS A 83 11.29 7.49 10.28
N PRO A 84 10.78 8.46 9.48
CA PRO A 84 11.01 8.40 8.03
C PRO A 84 12.53 8.48 7.69
N PRO A 85 12.95 7.90 6.56
CA PRO A 85 12.14 7.14 5.64
C PRO A 85 11.78 5.75 6.17
N TYR A 86 10.50 5.34 6.07
CA TYR A 86 10.03 4.03 6.58
C TYR A 86 10.41 2.86 5.67
N LEU A 87 10.79 3.14 4.44
CA LEU A 87 11.31 2.19 3.47
C LEU A 87 12.55 2.79 2.82
N SER A 88 13.67 2.08 2.91
CA SER A 88 14.91 2.44 2.22
C SER A 88 15.12 1.46 1.08
N LEU A 89 15.26 1.99 -0.13
CA LEU A 89 15.57 1.23 -1.32
C LEU A 89 17.02 1.54 -1.74
N PRO A 90 17.83 0.54 -2.14
CA PRO A 90 19.18 0.79 -2.64
C PRO A 90 19.13 1.70 -3.87
N GLU A 91 19.96 2.74 -3.89
CA GLU A 91 20.03 3.67 -5.03
C GLU A 91 20.29 2.97 -6.36
N SER A 92 21.15 1.94 -6.36
CA SER A 92 21.42 1.13 -7.54
C SER A 92 20.17 0.42 -8.04
N ALA A 93 19.32 -0.08 -7.16
CA ALA A 93 18.07 -0.73 -7.54
C ALA A 93 17.09 0.27 -8.17
N VAL A 94 16.98 1.47 -7.60
CA VAL A 94 16.13 2.55 -8.16
C VAL A 94 16.66 3.01 -9.52
N LYS A 95 17.99 3.19 -9.68
CA LYS A 95 18.59 3.52 -10.97
C LYS A 95 18.32 2.46 -12.03
N ASN A 96 18.52 1.19 -11.69
CA ASN A 96 18.24 0.09 -12.60
C ASN A 96 16.76 0.03 -12.99
N GLN A 97 15.87 0.24 -12.03
CA GLN A 97 14.43 0.28 -12.29
C GLN A 97 14.04 1.45 -13.20
N ARG A 98 14.67 2.62 -13.02
CA ARG A 98 14.44 3.78 -13.88
C ARG A 98 14.82 3.48 -15.35
N VAL A 99 15.99 2.88 -15.58
CA VAL A 99 16.42 2.44 -16.92
C VAL A 99 15.44 1.41 -17.50
N PHE A 100 15.06 0.42 -16.70
CA PHE A 100 14.09 -0.60 -17.12
C PHE A 100 12.76 0.02 -17.54
N LEU A 101 12.21 0.97 -16.77
CA LEU A 101 10.95 1.63 -17.11
C LEU A 101 11.06 2.49 -18.37
N GLN A 102 12.20 3.17 -18.58
CA GLN A 102 12.45 3.92 -19.80
C GLN A 102 12.37 3.04 -21.04
N GLU A 103 13.07 1.90 -21.01
CA GLU A 103 13.09 0.94 -22.11
C GLU A 103 11.72 0.25 -22.29
N GLN A 104 11.09 -0.17 -21.20
CA GLN A 104 9.83 -0.92 -21.22
C GLN A 104 8.64 -0.07 -21.70
N LEU A 105 8.62 1.21 -21.33
CA LEU A 105 7.49 2.11 -21.57
C LEU A 105 7.77 3.13 -22.69
N GLY A 106 9.00 3.22 -23.18
CA GLY A 106 9.38 4.19 -24.19
C GLY A 106 9.30 5.64 -23.73
N ILE A 107 9.55 5.89 -22.44
CA ILE A 107 9.42 7.22 -21.81
C ILE A 107 10.75 7.98 -21.76
N SER A 108 10.69 9.31 -21.83
CA SER A 108 11.88 10.17 -21.82
C SER A 108 12.53 10.25 -20.43
N ALA A 109 13.88 10.19 -20.42
CA ALA A 109 14.68 10.43 -19.22
C ALA A 109 14.64 11.89 -18.75
N ASP A 110 14.50 12.81 -19.70
CA ASP A 110 14.65 14.26 -19.47
C ASP A 110 13.39 14.90 -18.90
N LYS A 111 12.25 14.22 -19.01
CA LYS A 111 10.98 14.69 -18.47
C LYS A 111 10.81 14.30 -17.01
N LYS A 112 10.01 15.08 -16.29
CA LYS A 112 9.51 14.70 -14.96
C LYS A 112 8.53 13.54 -15.07
N TRP A 113 8.66 12.55 -14.19
CA TRP A 113 7.79 11.39 -14.17
C TRP A 113 6.72 11.54 -13.09
N VAL A 114 5.48 11.62 -13.52
CA VAL A 114 4.31 11.68 -12.63
C VAL A 114 3.58 10.36 -12.70
N PHE A 115 3.61 9.62 -11.61
CA PHE A 115 2.85 8.37 -11.47
C PHE A 115 1.44 8.69 -10.95
N VAL A 116 0.43 8.15 -11.62
CA VAL A 116 -0.97 8.32 -11.22
C VAL A 116 -1.62 6.95 -11.03
N HIS A 117 -2.16 6.70 -9.82
CA HIS A 117 -2.86 5.47 -9.50
C HIS A 117 -4.35 5.73 -9.29
N SER A 118 -5.14 5.52 -10.34
CA SER A 118 -6.59 5.80 -10.31
C SER A 118 -7.42 4.69 -9.68
N GLY A 119 -6.79 3.55 -9.33
CA GLY A 119 -7.45 2.40 -8.70
C GLY A 119 -7.53 2.53 -7.18
N THR A 120 -8.50 1.88 -6.57
CA THR A 120 -8.66 1.82 -5.10
C THR A 120 -8.98 0.41 -4.60
N GLY A 121 -9.03 -0.58 -5.50
CA GLY A 121 -9.54 -1.91 -5.15
C GLY A 121 -10.96 -1.89 -4.56
N GLY A 122 -11.72 -0.81 -4.77
CA GLY A 122 -13.05 -0.62 -4.19
C GLY A 122 -13.06 -0.25 -2.70
N SER A 123 -11.91 0.05 -2.11
CA SER A 123 -11.76 0.30 -0.66
C SER A 123 -11.93 1.77 -0.26
N ALA A 124 -11.87 2.69 -1.20
CA ALA A 124 -11.95 4.12 -0.96
C ALA A 124 -12.74 4.86 -2.06
N THR A 125 -13.24 6.04 -1.72
CA THR A 125 -13.78 6.98 -2.71
C THR A 125 -12.60 7.59 -3.48
N SER A 126 -12.70 7.59 -4.81
CA SER A 126 -11.71 8.19 -5.71
C SER A 126 -12.38 9.14 -6.70
N LEU A 127 -11.56 9.87 -7.44
CA LEU A 127 -12.04 10.67 -8.54
C LEU A 127 -12.65 9.78 -9.64
N SER A 128 -13.61 10.30 -10.38
CA SER A 128 -14.11 9.65 -11.60
C SER A 128 -13.03 9.67 -12.70
N LEU A 129 -13.14 8.78 -13.67
CA LEU A 129 -12.21 8.77 -14.82
C LEU A 129 -12.15 10.12 -15.53
N SER A 130 -13.28 10.84 -15.62
CA SER A 130 -13.33 12.18 -16.23
C SER A 130 -12.57 13.22 -15.40
N GLN A 131 -12.64 13.15 -14.08
CA GLN A 131 -11.88 14.03 -13.19
C GLN A 131 -10.38 13.73 -13.23
N TYR A 132 -9.99 12.45 -13.28
CA TYR A 132 -8.59 12.08 -13.51
C TYR A 132 -8.08 12.57 -14.87
N ALA A 133 -8.88 12.43 -15.92
CA ALA A 133 -8.51 12.94 -17.24
C ALA A 133 -8.28 14.46 -17.23
N GLN A 134 -9.18 15.23 -16.61
CA GLN A 134 -9.02 16.68 -16.46
C GLN A 134 -7.78 17.05 -15.66
N LEU A 135 -7.51 16.36 -14.55
CA LEU A 135 -6.31 16.56 -13.73
C LEU A 135 -5.04 16.32 -14.55
N ILE A 136 -4.98 15.21 -15.29
CA ILE A 136 -3.82 14.85 -16.11
C ILE A 136 -3.63 15.81 -17.27
N GLN A 137 -4.69 16.21 -17.95
CA GLN A 137 -4.63 17.24 -19.00
C GLN A 137 -4.11 18.56 -18.47
N GLY A 138 -4.55 18.97 -17.26
CA GLY A 138 -4.02 20.16 -16.58
C GLY A 138 -2.53 20.03 -16.28
N LEU A 139 -2.06 18.88 -15.78
CA LEU A 139 -0.63 18.64 -15.54
C LEU A 139 0.19 18.73 -16.84
N LEU A 140 -0.30 18.13 -17.91
CA LEU A 140 0.39 18.15 -19.22
C LEU A 140 0.42 19.53 -19.86
N SER A 141 -0.55 20.40 -19.56
CA SER A 141 -0.56 21.78 -20.06
C SER A 141 0.40 22.72 -19.34
N GLU A 142 0.65 22.46 -18.04
CA GLU A 142 1.44 23.34 -17.19
C GLU A 142 2.91 22.86 -17.04
N PHE A 143 3.15 21.55 -17.21
CA PHE A 143 4.46 20.95 -16.94
C PHE A 143 4.95 20.05 -18.09
N ASP A 144 6.24 20.11 -18.38
CA ASP A 144 6.87 19.15 -19.28
C ASP A 144 7.12 17.83 -18.52
N CYS A 145 6.11 16.99 -18.50
CA CYS A 145 6.13 15.74 -17.76
C CYS A 145 5.64 14.54 -18.60
N GLN A 146 5.98 13.36 -18.09
CA GLN A 146 5.51 12.06 -18.57
C GLN A 146 4.57 11.49 -17.52
N ILE A 147 3.36 11.15 -17.88
CA ILE A 147 2.38 10.51 -17.00
C ILE A 147 2.47 9.00 -17.13
N ILE A 148 2.65 8.33 -16.02
CA ILE A 148 2.68 6.87 -15.93
C ILE A 148 1.46 6.43 -15.11
N LEU A 149 0.42 5.93 -15.81
CA LEU A 149 -0.77 5.38 -15.17
C LEU A 149 -0.45 3.99 -14.61
N THR A 150 -0.60 3.82 -13.32
CA THR A 150 -0.36 2.52 -12.67
C THR A 150 -1.66 1.80 -12.39
N ALA A 151 -1.61 0.46 -12.43
CA ALA A 151 -2.76 -0.38 -12.15
C ALA A 151 -2.40 -1.52 -11.18
N GLY A 152 -3.28 -1.76 -10.24
CA GLY A 152 -3.26 -2.95 -9.40
C GLY A 152 -3.93 -4.16 -10.09
N PRO A 153 -3.96 -5.32 -9.42
CA PRO A 153 -4.66 -6.49 -9.94
C PRO A 153 -6.13 -6.20 -10.25
N GLY A 154 -6.54 -6.43 -11.50
CA GLY A 154 -7.91 -6.20 -11.97
C GLY A 154 -8.26 -4.75 -12.33
N GLU A 155 -7.30 -3.84 -12.33
CA GLU A 155 -7.51 -2.41 -12.63
C GLU A 155 -6.93 -1.97 -13.98
N SER A 156 -6.24 -2.86 -14.71
CA SER A 156 -5.57 -2.56 -15.97
C SER A 156 -6.53 -1.96 -17.02
N GLU A 157 -7.73 -2.52 -17.17
CA GLU A 157 -8.74 -2.03 -18.12
C GLU A 157 -9.07 -0.54 -17.89
N LYS A 158 -9.27 -0.14 -16.64
CA LYS A 158 -9.57 1.26 -16.28
C LYS A 158 -8.39 2.19 -16.57
N ALA A 159 -7.16 1.73 -16.35
CA ALA A 159 -5.97 2.53 -16.66
C ALA A 159 -5.84 2.75 -18.17
N HIS A 160 -6.09 1.72 -18.99
CA HIS A 160 -6.10 1.85 -20.45
C HIS A 160 -7.26 2.73 -20.94
N GLU A 161 -8.46 2.63 -20.36
CA GLU A 161 -9.59 3.51 -20.66
C GLU A 161 -9.24 4.98 -20.36
N LEU A 162 -8.59 5.23 -19.23
CA LEU A 162 -8.14 6.58 -18.87
C LEU A 162 -7.09 7.10 -19.84
N ALA A 163 -6.11 6.30 -20.23
CA ALA A 163 -5.10 6.65 -21.22
C ALA A 163 -5.75 7.01 -22.58
N ALA A 164 -6.66 6.17 -23.06
CA ALA A 164 -7.40 6.40 -24.30
C ALA A 164 -8.25 7.68 -24.27
N LYS A 165 -8.84 7.98 -23.10
CA LYS A 165 -9.63 9.20 -22.90
C LYS A 165 -8.79 10.48 -22.97
N ILE A 166 -7.52 10.41 -22.54
CA ILE A 166 -6.60 11.57 -22.56
C ILE A 166 -5.99 11.74 -23.94
N ASP A 167 -5.70 10.64 -24.63
CA ASP A 167 -5.14 10.55 -25.99
C ASP A 167 -3.89 11.43 -26.18
N SER A 168 -2.87 11.19 -25.35
CA SER A 168 -1.62 11.94 -25.37
C SER A 168 -0.41 11.01 -25.43
N PRO A 169 0.61 11.30 -26.28
CA PRO A 169 1.85 10.53 -26.34
C PRO A 169 2.67 10.61 -25.04
N ASN A 170 2.37 11.57 -24.18
CA ASN A 170 3.00 11.72 -22.88
C ASN A 170 2.31 10.92 -21.77
N VAL A 171 1.34 10.05 -22.12
CA VAL A 171 0.62 9.18 -21.17
C VAL A 171 0.86 7.74 -21.53
N VAL A 172 1.40 6.97 -20.60
CA VAL A 172 1.65 5.52 -20.76
C VAL A 172 1.03 4.74 -19.60
N VAL A 173 0.74 3.46 -19.83
CA VAL A 173 0.22 2.57 -18.80
C VAL A 173 1.30 1.60 -18.33
N TYR A 174 1.50 1.51 -17.02
CA TYR A 174 2.36 0.55 -16.35
C TYR A 174 1.52 -0.40 -15.47
N ASP A 175 1.10 -1.51 -16.05
CA ASP A 175 0.22 -2.52 -15.41
C ASP A 175 0.89 -3.91 -15.27
N LYS A 176 2.17 -4.03 -15.63
CA LYS A 176 2.92 -5.30 -15.64
C LYS A 176 4.06 -5.32 -14.63
N ASN A 177 3.78 -4.89 -13.39
CA ASN A 177 4.76 -5.04 -12.32
C ASN A 177 4.85 -6.49 -11.81
N LYS A 178 6.01 -6.85 -11.25
CA LYS A 178 6.30 -8.20 -10.71
C LYS A 178 5.98 -8.34 -9.22
N GLY A 179 5.04 -7.55 -8.73
CA GLY A 179 4.61 -7.54 -7.34
C GLY A 179 5.05 -6.29 -6.57
N LEU A 180 4.73 -6.24 -5.27
CA LEU A 180 4.87 -5.03 -4.44
C LEU A 180 6.30 -4.49 -4.35
N VAL A 181 7.31 -5.34 -4.32
CA VAL A 181 8.73 -4.91 -4.24
C VAL A 181 9.14 -4.21 -5.53
N ASP A 182 8.83 -4.80 -6.68
CA ASP A 182 9.08 -4.22 -7.99
C ASP A 182 8.32 -2.89 -8.16
N PHE A 183 7.06 -2.85 -7.74
CA PHE A 183 6.24 -1.65 -7.75
C PHE A 183 6.82 -0.54 -6.85
N ALA A 184 7.33 -0.89 -5.65
CA ALA A 184 7.98 0.07 -4.77
C ALA A 184 9.24 0.71 -5.40
N HIS A 185 10.07 -0.10 -6.09
CA HIS A 185 11.20 0.43 -6.86
C HIS A 185 10.73 1.37 -7.98
N SER A 186 9.64 1.01 -8.66
CA SER A 186 9.06 1.85 -9.72
C SER A 186 8.54 3.18 -9.16
N LEU A 187 7.83 3.16 -8.04
CA LEU A 187 7.36 4.38 -7.37
C LEU A 187 8.52 5.28 -6.92
N ALA A 188 9.64 4.69 -6.49
CA ALA A 188 10.82 5.46 -6.11
C ALA A 188 11.48 6.19 -7.30
N CYS A 189 11.12 5.84 -8.55
CA CYS A 189 11.54 6.55 -9.74
C CYS A 189 10.68 7.78 -10.04
N ALA A 190 9.55 7.95 -9.36
CA ALA A 190 8.62 9.06 -9.60
C ALA A 190 9.17 10.39 -9.04
N ASP A 191 8.96 11.46 -9.80
CA ASP A 191 9.13 12.83 -9.29
C ASP A 191 7.89 13.27 -8.49
N LEU A 192 6.71 12.72 -8.84
CA LEU A 192 5.45 12.93 -8.14
C LEU A 192 4.58 11.66 -8.24
N PHE A 193 3.86 11.34 -7.17
CA PHE A 193 2.84 10.28 -7.12
C PHE A 193 1.49 10.86 -6.70
N ILE A 194 0.41 10.51 -7.43
CA ILE A 194 -0.99 10.94 -7.23
C ILE A 194 -1.89 9.71 -7.13
#